data_2404a52ce43cdd7054952596e74d29c1
#
_entry.id   2404a52ce43cdd7054952596e74d29c1
#
_cell.length_a   1.000
_cell.length_b   1.000
_cell.length_c   1.000
_cell.angle_alpha   90.00
_cell.angle_beta   90.00
_cell.angle_gamma   90.00
#
_symmetry.space_group_name_H-M   'P 1'
#
loop_
_entity.id
_entity.type
_entity.pdbx_description
1 polymer ?
#
loop_
_entity_poly.entity_id
_entity_poly.type
_entity_poly.pdbx_seq_one_letter_code
_entity_poly.pdbx_strand_id
1 'polypeptide(L)'
;MQRSKLELYEDVLRVLVDKPSTVDNIAYQCNMDCVALRQRLDFLVKNGLVEEENCKKKTVYALTRRGLAIFKTLAITRRLEKLQTTIKMIDEALQSIPALSEYNEEKTKRKRRNENY
;
A
#
# COMPACT_ATOMS: atom_id res chain seq x y z
N MET A 1 -12.58 -9.95 -4.04
CA MET A 1 -12.14 -8.56 -4.29
C MET A 1 -10.86 -8.54 -5.09
N GLN A 2 -10.84 -7.79 -6.16
CA GLN A 2 -9.61 -7.60 -6.91
C GLN A 2 -8.73 -6.56 -6.21
N ARG A 3 -7.45 -6.90 -6.08
CA ARG A 3 -6.46 -5.96 -5.56
C ARG A 3 -6.15 -4.89 -6.61
N SER A 4 -5.90 -3.64 -6.18
CA SER A 4 -5.41 -2.61 -7.07
C SER A 4 -3.97 -2.91 -7.51
N LYS A 5 -3.50 -2.26 -8.58
CA LYS A 5 -2.09 -2.39 -9.01
C LYS A 5 -1.13 -2.02 -7.88
N LEU A 6 -1.41 -0.95 -7.15
CA LEU A 6 -0.55 -0.51 -6.06
C LEU A 6 -0.49 -1.54 -4.94
N GLU A 7 -1.62 -2.17 -4.62
CA GLU A 7 -1.66 -3.25 -3.63
C GLU A 7 -0.83 -4.46 -4.07
N LEU A 8 -0.93 -4.84 -5.33
CA LEU A 8 -0.16 -5.94 -5.88
C LEU A 8 1.34 -5.68 -5.80
N TYR A 9 1.78 -4.49 -6.21
CA TYR A 9 3.19 -4.12 -6.13
C TYR A 9 3.68 -4.04 -4.69
N GLU A 10 2.89 -3.47 -3.79
CA GLU A 10 3.25 -3.42 -2.38
C GLU A 10 3.41 -4.82 -1.80
N ASP A 11 2.48 -5.73 -2.10
CA ASP A 11 2.53 -7.10 -1.60
C ASP A 11 3.78 -7.84 -2.09
N VAL A 12 4.12 -7.70 -3.37
CA VAL A 12 5.31 -8.31 -3.96
C VAL A 12 6.58 -7.75 -3.30
N LEU A 13 6.68 -6.42 -3.20
CA LEU A 13 7.85 -5.79 -2.59
C LEU A 13 7.98 -6.15 -1.10
N ARG A 14 6.87 -6.31 -0.39
CA ARG A 14 6.87 -6.71 1.02
C ARG A 14 7.52 -8.07 1.22
N VAL A 15 7.23 -9.04 0.35
CA VAL A 15 7.88 -10.35 0.40
C VAL A 15 9.40 -10.21 0.26
N LEU A 16 9.84 -9.34 -0.63
CA LEU A 16 11.26 -9.14 -0.92
C LEU A 16 11.99 -8.30 0.13
N VAL A 17 11.24 -7.51 0.94
CA VAL A 17 11.84 -6.80 2.09
C VAL A 17 12.44 -7.80 3.08
N ASP A 18 11.77 -8.93 3.28
CA ASP A 18 12.22 -9.98 4.20
C ASP A 18 13.50 -10.67 3.70
N LYS A 19 13.49 -11.12 2.46
CA LYS A 19 14.62 -11.83 1.85
C LYS A 19 14.41 -11.99 0.34
N PRO A 20 15.49 -12.17 -0.42
CA PRO A 20 15.37 -12.56 -1.83
C PRO A 20 14.54 -13.84 -1.97
N SER A 21 13.72 -13.92 -2.99
CA SER A 21 12.76 -15.02 -3.14
C SER A 21 12.58 -15.42 -4.60
N THR A 22 12.22 -16.68 -4.80
CA THR A 22 11.87 -17.22 -6.13
C THR A 22 10.47 -16.76 -6.53
N VAL A 23 10.16 -16.83 -7.83
CA VAL A 23 8.82 -16.55 -8.36
C VAL A 23 7.77 -17.40 -7.64
N ASP A 24 8.03 -18.68 -7.46
CA ASP A 24 7.09 -19.60 -6.84
C ASP A 24 6.76 -19.19 -5.40
N ASN A 25 7.77 -18.81 -4.63
CA ASN A 25 7.57 -18.37 -3.25
C ASN A 25 6.79 -17.06 -3.18
N ILE A 26 7.12 -16.09 -4.06
CA ILE A 26 6.40 -14.82 -4.11
C ILE A 26 4.95 -15.07 -4.51
N ALA A 27 4.71 -15.88 -5.52
CA ALA A 27 3.37 -16.23 -5.97
C ALA A 27 2.53 -16.85 -4.86
N TYR A 28 3.14 -17.76 -4.11
CA TYR A 28 2.50 -18.42 -2.98
C TYR A 28 2.11 -17.42 -1.90
N GLN A 29 3.04 -16.56 -1.48
CA GLN A 29 2.81 -15.60 -0.41
C GLN A 29 1.83 -14.50 -0.81
N CYS A 30 1.83 -14.09 -2.07
CA CYS A 30 0.93 -13.05 -2.58
C CYS A 30 -0.40 -13.61 -3.10
N ASN A 31 -0.53 -14.93 -3.13
CA ASN A 31 -1.70 -15.61 -3.71
C ASN A 31 -1.95 -15.12 -5.14
N MET A 32 -0.90 -15.18 -5.97
CA MET A 32 -0.93 -14.73 -7.35
C MET A 32 -0.58 -15.87 -8.30
N ASP A 33 -1.10 -15.79 -9.52
CA ASP A 33 -0.69 -16.63 -10.62
C ASP A 33 0.76 -16.31 -11.03
N CYS A 34 1.57 -17.34 -11.29
CA CYS A 34 2.98 -17.17 -11.66
C CYS A 34 3.16 -16.39 -12.96
N VAL A 35 2.27 -16.57 -13.94
CA VAL A 35 2.36 -15.86 -15.23
C VAL A 35 2.11 -14.36 -15.01
N ALA A 36 1.06 -14.02 -14.28
CA ALA A 36 0.75 -12.62 -13.95
C ALA A 36 1.88 -12.00 -13.12
N LEU A 37 2.41 -12.75 -12.14
CA LEU A 37 3.50 -12.28 -11.29
C LEU A 37 4.77 -12.00 -12.09
N ARG A 38 5.14 -12.86 -13.04
CA ARG A 38 6.32 -12.64 -13.88
C ARG A 38 6.24 -11.33 -14.64
N GLN A 39 5.07 -10.99 -15.17
CA GLN A 39 4.85 -9.71 -15.85
C GLN A 39 5.08 -8.52 -14.90
N ARG A 40 4.62 -8.64 -13.65
CA ARG A 40 4.84 -7.61 -12.64
C ARG A 40 6.30 -7.51 -12.22
N LEU A 41 6.97 -8.65 -12.06
CA LEU A 41 8.41 -8.68 -11.74
C LEU A 41 9.25 -8.10 -12.85
N ASP A 42 8.94 -8.40 -14.12
CA ASP A 42 9.63 -7.82 -15.25
C ASP A 42 9.54 -6.29 -15.25
N PHE A 43 8.38 -5.76 -14.95
CA PHE A 43 8.17 -4.32 -14.80
C PHE A 43 9.04 -3.75 -13.67
N LEU A 44 9.07 -4.41 -12.52
CA LEU A 44 9.84 -3.97 -11.36
C LEU A 44 11.35 -4.01 -11.64
N VAL A 45 11.82 -5.05 -12.31
CA VAL A 45 13.24 -5.17 -12.71
C VAL A 45 13.60 -4.07 -13.71
N LYS A 46 12.75 -3.85 -14.70
CA LYS A 46 12.97 -2.84 -15.73
C LYS A 46 13.07 -1.42 -15.15
N ASN A 47 12.36 -1.17 -14.06
CA ASN A 47 12.35 0.14 -13.40
C ASN A 47 13.37 0.24 -12.24
N GLY A 48 14.20 -0.78 -12.05
CA GLY A 48 15.26 -0.74 -11.06
C GLY A 48 14.81 -0.91 -9.61
N LEU A 49 13.61 -1.42 -9.39
CA LEU A 49 13.06 -1.65 -8.05
C LEU A 49 13.44 -3.01 -7.50
N VAL A 50 13.66 -3.97 -8.39
CA VAL A 50 14.00 -5.35 -8.07
C VAL A 50 15.16 -5.78 -8.96
N GLU A 51 16.03 -6.63 -8.43
CA GLU A 51 17.13 -7.24 -9.16
C GLU A 51 16.89 -8.73 -9.31
N GLU A 52 17.24 -9.25 -10.47
CA GLU A 52 17.18 -10.67 -10.74
C GLU A 52 18.58 -11.28 -10.51
N GLU A 53 18.66 -12.28 -9.67
CA GLU A 53 19.91 -12.98 -9.36
C GLU A 53 19.80 -14.46 -9.68
N ASN A 54 20.79 -15.01 -10.35
CA ASN A 54 20.87 -16.43 -10.62
C ASN A 54 21.73 -17.11 -9.55
N CYS A 55 21.10 -17.95 -8.74
CA CYS A 55 21.74 -18.66 -7.65
C CYS A 55 21.53 -20.15 -7.83
N LYS A 56 22.59 -20.93 -8.08
CA LYS A 56 22.56 -22.41 -8.13
C LYS A 56 21.34 -22.99 -8.88
N LYS A 57 21.17 -22.70 -10.15
CA LYS A 57 20.06 -23.15 -11.00
C LYS A 57 18.69 -22.54 -10.65
N LYS A 58 18.63 -21.63 -9.69
CA LYS A 58 17.39 -20.94 -9.33
C LYS A 58 17.53 -19.44 -9.61
N THR A 59 16.48 -18.84 -10.12
CA THR A 59 16.39 -17.39 -10.26
C THR A 59 15.69 -16.84 -9.03
N VAL A 60 16.34 -15.93 -8.32
CA VAL A 60 15.75 -15.22 -7.19
C VAL A 60 15.67 -13.75 -7.52
N TYR A 61 14.71 -13.10 -6.91
CA TYR A 61 14.50 -11.66 -7.03
C TYR A 61 14.82 -11.00 -5.70
N ALA A 62 15.55 -9.90 -5.75
CA ALA A 62 15.97 -9.17 -4.56
C ALA A 62 15.55 -7.71 -4.68
N LEU A 63 15.22 -7.12 -3.56
CA LEU A 63 14.83 -5.72 -3.48
C LEU A 63 16.06 -4.81 -3.58
N THR A 64 15.98 -3.78 -4.43
CA THR A 64 17.01 -2.76 -4.51
C THR A 64 16.75 -1.67 -3.47
N ARG A 65 17.71 -0.75 -3.28
CA ARG A 65 17.52 0.43 -2.42
C ARG A 65 16.35 1.29 -2.92
N ARG A 66 16.25 1.45 -4.24
CA ARG A 66 15.15 2.16 -4.86
C ARG A 66 13.82 1.46 -4.60
N GLY A 67 13.80 0.12 -4.71
CA GLY A 67 12.64 -0.70 -4.40
C GLY A 67 12.19 -0.56 -2.96
N LEU A 68 13.14 -0.53 -2.02
CA LEU A 68 12.81 -0.33 -0.60
C LEU A 68 12.19 1.05 -0.36
N ALA A 69 12.74 2.10 -0.98
CA ALA A 69 12.21 3.45 -0.86
C ALA A 69 10.78 3.54 -1.41
N ILE A 70 10.53 2.94 -2.58
CA ILE A 70 9.21 2.89 -3.18
C ILE A 70 8.23 2.08 -2.31
N PHE A 71 8.67 0.95 -1.76
CA PHE A 71 7.84 0.16 -0.85
C PHE A 71 7.39 0.98 0.36
N LYS A 72 8.31 1.70 0.99
CA LYS A 72 7.97 2.55 2.15
C LYS A 72 6.96 3.63 1.77
N THR A 73 7.15 4.25 0.61
CA THR A 73 6.23 5.28 0.11
C THR A 73 4.84 4.70 -0.16
N LEU A 74 4.77 3.54 -0.81
CA LEU A 74 3.49 2.87 -1.09
C LEU A 74 2.77 2.48 0.19
N ALA A 75 3.48 1.97 1.19
CA ALA A 75 2.90 1.57 2.46
C ALA A 75 2.28 2.77 3.19
N ILE A 76 2.99 3.90 3.21
CA ILE A 76 2.49 5.14 3.83
C ILE A 76 1.29 5.67 3.06
N THR A 77 1.37 5.75 1.74
CA THR A 77 0.29 6.24 0.88
C THR A 77 -0.99 5.44 1.08
N ARG A 78 -0.88 4.11 1.12
CA ARG A 78 -2.03 3.24 1.34
C ARG A 78 -2.67 3.44 2.70
N ARG A 79 -1.86 3.64 3.75
CA ARG A 79 -2.37 3.93 5.09
C ARG A 79 -3.12 5.25 5.11
N LEU A 80 -2.60 6.28 4.47
CA LEU A 80 -3.24 7.58 4.36
C LEU A 80 -4.58 7.49 3.62
N GLU A 81 -4.63 6.77 2.52
CA GLU A 81 -5.86 6.55 1.76
C GLU A 81 -6.94 5.84 2.60
N LYS A 82 -6.55 4.81 3.34
CA LYS A 82 -7.47 4.09 4.23
C LYS A 82 -8.00 4.99 5.34
N LEU A 83 -7.13 5.82 5.92
CA LEU A 83 -7.53 6.76 6.97
C LEU A 83 -8.50 7.82 6.42
N GLN A 84 -8.23 8.35 5.25
CA GLN A 84 -9.13 9.32 4.59
C GLN A 84 -10.50 8.72 4.33
N THR A 85 -10.54 7.49 3.82
CA THR A 85 -11.80 6.77 3.59
C THR A 85 -12.56 6.54 4.90
N THR A 86 -11.86 6.12 5.95
CA THR A 86 -12.45 5.90 7.27
C THR A 86 -13.01 7.19 7.85
N ILE A 87 -12.27 8.28 7.78
CA ILE A 87 -12.70 9.59 8.25
C ILE A 87 -13.98 10.03 7.51
N LYS A 88 -13.99 9.88 6.20
CA LYS A 88 -15.15 10.21 5.37
C LYS A 88 -16.38 9.39 5.77
N MET A 89 -16.22 8.09 5.98
CA MET A 89 -17.30 7.21 6.40
C MET A 89 -17.86 7.60 7.77
N ILE A 90 -16.99 7.94 8.72
CA ILE A 90 -17.39 8.38 10.06
C ILE A 90 -18.15 9.69 9.96
N ASP A 91 -17.64 10.64 9.19
CA ASP A 91 -18.26 11.96 9.00
C ASP A 91 -19.65 11.82 8.38
N GLU A 92 -19.81 11.02 7.35
CA GLU A 92 -21.10 10.72 6.73
C GLU A 92 -22.08 10.07 7.71
N ALA A 93 -21.61 9.13 8.53
CA ALA A 93 -22.43 8.46 9.54
C ALA A 93 -22.90 9.45 10.61
N LEU A 94 -22.01 10.35 11.05
CA LEU A 94 -22.36 11.35 12.05
C LEU A 94 -23.38 12.37 11.49
N GLN A 95 -23.27 12.74 10.24
CA GLN A 95 -24.19 13.67 9.61
C GLN A 95 -25.59 13.11 9.41
N SER A 96 -25.73 11.79 9.38
CA SER A 96 -27.04 11.14 9.26
C SER A 96 -27.86 11.21 10.53
N ILE A 97 -27.28 11.61 11.66
CA ILE A 97 -27.95 11.73 12.97
C ILE A 97 -27.98 13.23 13.33
N PRO A 98 -29.15 13.89 13.34
CA PRO A 98 -29.25 15.36 13.51
C PRO A 98 -28.56 15.87 14.78
N ALA A 99 -28.72 15.18 15.91
CA ALA A 99 -28.11 15.61 17.18
C ALA A 99 -26.59 15.59 17.14
N LEU A 100 -26.01 14.60 16.47
CA LEU A 100 -24.55 14.48 16.31
C LEU A 100 -24.01 15.45 15.29
N SER A 101 -24.79 15.77 14.26
CA SER A 101 -24.45 16.79 13.26
C SER A 101 -24.29 18.17 13.93
N GLU A 102 -25.22 18.55 14.80
CA GLU A 102 -25.14 19.80 15.58
C GLU A 102 -23.91 19.84 16.46
N TYR A 103 -23.61 18.73 17.15
CA TYR A 103 -22.41 18.61 17.99
C TYR A 103 -21.12 18.81 17.18
N ASN A 104 -21.06 18.24 16.00
CA ASN A 104 -19.90 18.39 15.11
C ASN A 104 -19.70 19.82 14.63
N GLU A 105 -20.77 20.52 14.32
CA GLU A 105 -20.72 21.94 13.93
C GLU A 105 -20.17 22.81 15.05
N GLU A 106 -20.62 22.61 16.28
CA GLU A 106 -20.13 23.32 17.46
C GLU A 106 -18.65 23.06 17.70
N LYS A 107 -18.21 21.80 17.59
CA LYS A 107 -16.82 21.43 17.75
C LYS A 107 -15.93 22.10 16.69
N THR A 108 -16.38 22.18 15.47
CA THR A 108 -15.67 22.86 14.38
C THR A 108 -15.56 24.36 14.65
N LYS A 109 -16.61 25.00 15.13
CA LYS A 109 -16.60 26.43 15.51
C LYS A 109 -15.61 26.71 16.62
N ARG A 110 -15.56 25.86 17.66
CA ARG A 110 -14.59 25.99 18.76
C ARG A 110 -13.15 25.87 18.27
N LYS A 111 -12.88 24.95 17.38
CA LYS A 111 -11.56 24.75 16.80
C LYS A 111 -11.12 25.97 15.99
N ARG A 112 -12.02 26.56 15.20
CA ARG A 112 -11.74 27.79 14.43
C ARG A 112 -11.43 28.97 15.34
N ARG A 113 -12.13 29.11 16.47
CA ARG A 113 -11.84 30.16 17.46
C ARG A 113 -10.46 30.03 18.05
N ASN A 114 -10.02 28.79 18.34
CA ASN A 114 -8.68 28.54 18.89
C ASN A 114 -7.56 28.80 17.87
N GLU A 115 -7.82 28.63 16.60
CA GLU A 115 -6.84 28.90 15.53
C GLU A 115 -6.63 30.39 15.25
N ASN A 116 -7.55 31.25 15.69
CA ASN A 116 -7.49 32.70 15.46
C ASN A 116 -6.72 33.46 16.58
N TYR A 117 -6.11 32.74 17.48
CA TYR A 117 -5.23 33.33 18.51
C TYR A 117 -3.77 33.11 18.05
#